data_f5e78c9cde8e6276f7577c8dd592e944
#
_entry.id   f5e78c9cde8e6276f7577c8dd592e944
#
_cell.length_a   1.000
_cell.length_b   1.000
_cell.length_c   1.000
_cell.angle_alpha   90.00
_cell.angle_beta   90.00
_cell.angle_gamma   90.00
#
_symmetry.space_group_name_H-M   'P 1'
#
loop_
_entity.id
_entity.type
_entity.pdbx_description
1 polymer ?
#
loop_
_entity_poly.entity_id
_entity_poly.type
_entity_poly.pdbx_seq_one_letter_code
_entity_poly.pdbx_strand_id
1 'polypeptide(L)'
;MSDINFQNVETQNRYQRFLYGYDNIFNNLVTLYKKKKLPNKIIFNGSDGIGKATLVYHLTNFILSNNESDPYDIDAKEIQENNKSYSDLVNNSNFNFKHLKVDDYKKIISIEETREIINFFNKSSINSKPKIFF
;
A
#
# COMPACT_ATOMS: atom_id res chain seq x y z
N MET A 1 19.65 16.29 24.12
CA MET A 1 19.25 14.98 23.58
C MET A 1 17.84 15.14 23.06
N SER A 2 17.71 15.21 21.76
CA SER A 2 16.38 15.26 21.14
C SER A 2 15.79 13.86 21.15
N ASP A 3 14.67 13.72 21.85
CA ASP A 3 13.85 12.50 21.82
C ASP A 3 13.45 12.24 20.35
N ILE A 4 14.06 11.23 19.77
CA ILE A 4 13.64 10.72 18.47
C ILE A 4 12.28 10.07 18.72
N ASN A 5 11.24 10.79 18.33
CA ASN A 5 9.86 10.39 18.52
C ASN A 5 9.59 9.22 17.56
N PHE A 6 9.63 8.00 18.04
CA PHE A 6 9.42 6.77 17.28
C PHE A 6 8.02 6.67 16.64
N GLN A 7 7.10 7.57 16.96
CA GLN A 7 5.79 7.66 16.29
C GLN A 7 5.87 8.06 14.83
N ASN A 8 7.02 8.57 14.34
CA ASN A 8 7.17 9.02 12.95
C ASN A 8 7.66 7.96 11.96
N VAL A 9 8.09 6.77 12.42
CA VAL A 9 8.65 5.75 11.52
C VAL A 9 7.58 5.15 10.60
N GLU A 10 6.35 5.03 11.07
CA GLU A 10 5.23 4.46 10.29
C GLU A 10 4.63 5.43 9.28
N THR A 11 4.70 6.72 9.56
CA THR A 11 4.38 7.76 8.59
C THR A 11 5.38 7.78 7.44
N GLN A 12 6.62 7.41 7.66
CA GLN A 12 7.67 7.45 6.64
C GLN A 12 7.41 6.50 5.47
N ASN A 13 6.90 5.30 5.71
CA ASN A 13 6.64 4.32 4.64
C ASN A 13 5.58 4.80 3.63
N ARG A 14 4.56 5.53 4.08
CA ARG A 14 3.54 6.13 3.20
C ARG A 14 4.08 7.26 2.36
N TYR A 15 5.05 8.00 2.90
CA TYR A 15 5.63 9.19 2.26
C TYR A 15 6.82 8.84 1.37
N GLN A 16 7.30 7.60 1.43
CA GLN A 16 8.45 7.18 0.63
C GLN A 16 8.07 7.05 -0.84
N ARG A 17 8.47 8.01 -1.64
CA ARG A 17 8.16 8.08 -3.07
C ARG A 17 9.05 7.20 -3.93
N PHE A 18 10.23 6.81 -3.46
CA PHE A 18 11.20 6.00 -4.20
C PHE A 18 11.28 4.59 -3.60
N LEU A 19 11.23 3.56 -4.45
CA LEU A 19 11.39 2.18 -4.04
C LEU A 19 12.81 1.71 -4.32
N TYR A 20 13.53 1.35 -3.27
CA TYR A 20 14.91 0.86 -3.36
C TYR A 20 15.01 -0.62 -3.04
N GLY A 21 15.84 -1.35 -3.79
CA GLY A 21 16.22 -2.74 -3.47
C GLY A 21 15.15 -3.81 -3.75
N TYR A 22 14.01 -3.45 -4.36
CA TYR A 22 12.92 -4.38 -4.67
C TYR A 22 12.64 -4.55 -6.16
N ASP A 23 13.60 -4.22 -7.02
CA ASP A 23 13.41 -4.17 -8.47
C ASP A 23 12.80 -5.44 -9.06
N ASN A 24 13.39 -6.58 -8.75
CA ASN A 24 12.94 -7.87 -9.30
C ASN A 24 11.54 -8.25 -8.79
N ILE A 25 11.31 -8.11 -7.50
CA ILE A 25 10.02 -8.46 -6.88
C ILE A 25 8.93 -7.53 -7.41
N PHE A 26 9.17 -6.23 -7.43
CA PHE A 26 8.22 -5.23 -7.90
C PHE A 26 7.87 -5.45 -9.39
N ASN A 27 8.88 -5.62 -10.24
CA ASN A 27 8.67 -5.86 -11.67
C ASN A 27 7.87 -7.15 -11.94
N ASN A 28 8.11 -8.20 -11.14
CA ASN A 28 7.33 -9.44 -11.23
C ASN A 28 5.87 -9.21 -10.85
N LEU A 29 5.60 -8.49 -9.76
CA LEU A 29 4.24 -8.17 -9.32
C LEU A 29 3.50 -7.29 -10.35
N VAL A 30 4.17 -6.29 -10.91
CA VAL A 30 3.65 -5.44 -12.00
C VAL A 30 3.31 -6.30 -13.23
N THR A 31 4.20 -7.21 -13.61
CA THR A 31 3.98 -8.11 -14.75
C THR A 31 2.78 -9.02 -14.52
N LEU A 32 2.66 -9.60 -13.34
CA LEU A 32 1.52 -10.44 -12.98
C LEU A 32 0.21 -9.65 -13.00
N TYR A 33 0.22 -8.42 -12.48
CA TYR A 33 -0.94 -7.55 -12.51
C TYR A 33 -1.38 -7.23 -13.95
N LYS A 34 -0.45 -6.78 -14.81
CA LYS A 34 -0.71 -6.48 -16.22
C LYS A 34 -1.28 -7.68 -16.98
N LYS A 35 -0.83 -8.90 -16.65
CA LYS A 35 -1.32 -10.16 -17.22
C LYS A 35 -2.62 -10.66 -16.58
N LYS A 36 -3.20 -9.94 -15.63
CA LYS A 36 -4.38 -10.36 -14.83
C LYS A 36 -4.17 -11.70 -14.11
N LYS A 37 -2.94 -11.96 -13.67
CA LYS A 37 -2.51 -13.17 -12.97
C LYS A 37 -2.00 -12.89 -11.55
N LEU A 38 -2.14 -11.64 -11.08
CA LEU A 38 -1.77 -11.31 -9.70
C LEU A 38 -2.70 -12.08 -8.74
N PRO A 39 -2.17 -12.83 -7.78
CA PRO A 39 -3.00 -13.52 -6.78
C PRO A 39 -3.85 -12.54 -5.97
N ASN A 40 -5.06 -12.96 -5.60
CA ASN A 40 -5.95 -12.16 -4.73
C ASN A 40 -5.42 -12.02 -3.29
N LYS A 41 -4.52 -12.90 -2.88
CA LYS A 41 -3.90 -12.91 -1.55
C LYS A 41 -2.40 -13.06 -1.72
N ILE A 42 -1.65 -12.14 -1.13
CA ILE A 42 -0.18 -12.12 -1.18
C ILE A 42 0.34 -11.96 0.24
N ILE A 43 1.29 -12.79 0.63
CA ILE A 43 1.98 -12.68 1.92
C ILE A 43 3.41 -12.20 1.65
N PHE A 44 3.77 -11.06 2.24
CA PHE A 44 5.14 -10.55 2.24
C PHE A 44 5.83 -10.95 3.53
N ASN A 45 6.72 -11.92 3.46
CA ASN A 45 7.48 -12.39 4.61
C ASN A 45 8.92 -11.88 4.56
N GLY A 46 9.48 -11.55 5.70
CA GLY A 46 10.85 -11.07 5.84
C GLY A 46 11.08 -10.36 7.17
N SER A 47 12.33 -10.04 7.47
CA SER A 47 12.73 -9.36 8.71
C SER A 47 12.04 -8.00 8.87
N ASP A 48 11.93 -7.54 10.10
CA ASP A 48 11.39 -6.22 10.38
C ASP A 48 12.31 -5.12 9.81
N GLY A 49 11.70 -4.03 9.35
CA GLY A 49 12.44 -2.87 8.84
C GLY A 49 12.99 -2.99 7.42
N ILE A 50 12.85 -4.13 6.72
CA ILE A 50 13.37 -4.28 5.35
C ILE A 50 12.54 -3.58 4.26
N GLY A 51 11.47 -2.86 4.61
CA GLY A 51 10.67 -2.10 3.65
C GLY A 51 9.51 -2.85 3.01
N LYS A 52 9.00 -3.93 3.64
CA LYS A 52 7.80 -4.65 3.14
C LYS A 52 6.60 -3.72 2.94
N ALA A 53 6.32 -2.87 3.92
CA ALA A 53 5.21 -1.91 3.84
C ALA A 53 5.42 -0.91 2.70
N THR A 54 6.64 -0.42 2.49
CA THR A 54 6.97 0.47 1.38
C THR A 54 6.67 -0.20 0.03
N LEU A 55 7.07 -1.47 -0.13
CA LEU A 55 6.76 -2.24 -1.34
C LEU A 55 5.25 -2.34 -1.58
N VAL A 56 4.47 -2.60 -0.53
CA VAL A 56 3.00 -2.68 -0.62
C VAL A 56 2.39 -1.34 -1.01
N TYR A 57 2.85 -0.22 -0.44
CA TYR A 57 2.39 1.12 -0.82
C TYR A 57 2.71 1.46 -2.27
N HIS A 58 3.89 1.10 -2.76
CA HIS A 58 4.28 1.30 -4.16
C HIS A 58 3.43 0.46 -5.11
N LEU A 59 3.22 -0.82 -4.80
CA LEU A 59 2.33 -1.69 -5.59
C LEU A 59 0.89 -1.17 -5.60
N THR A 60 0.39 -0.75 -4.45
CA THR A 60 -0.94 -0.16 -4.30
C THR A 60 -1.08 1.11 -5.13
N ASN A 61 -0.10 2.01 -5.06
CA ASN A 61 -0.11 3.24 -5.85
C ASN A 61 -0.07 2.93 -7.35
N PHE A 62 0.80 2.02 -7.79
CA PHE A 62 0.83 1.57 -9.18
C PHE A 62 -0.55 1.09 -9.67
N ILE A 63 -1.23 0.26 -8.88
CA ILE A 63 -2.54 -0.28 -9.25
C ILE A 63 -3.62 0.82 -9.28
N LEU A 64 -3.65 1.68 -8.28
CA LEU A 64 -4.70 2.69 -8.12
C LEU A 64 -4.50 3.92 -9.01
N SER A 65 -3.27 4.26 -9.39
CA SER A 65 -2.96 5.44 -10.20
C SER A 65 -2.94 5.19 -11.70
N ASN A 66 -3.17 3.97 -12.16
CA ASN A 66 -2.97 3.55 -13.56
C ASN A 66 -3.70 4.42 -14.61
N ASN A 67 -4.82 5.05 -14.25
CA ASN A 67 -5.61 5.91 -15.13
C ASN A 67 -5.59 7.39 -14.71
N GLU A 68 -4.61 7.79 -13.91
CA GLU A 68 -4.44 9.18 -13.48
C GLU A 68 -3.53 9.94 -14.45
N SER A 69 -3.55 11.29 -14.38
CA SER A 69 -2.68 12.15 -15.20
C SER A 69 -1.20 11.92 -14.90
N ASP A 70 -0.87 11.69 -13.63
CA ASP A 70 0.48 11.43 -13.15
C ASP A 70 0.56 10.04 -12.50
N PRO A 71 0.54 8.95 -13.32
CA PRO A 71 0.55 7.59 -12.80
C PRO A 71 1.93 7.25 -12.19
N TYR A 72 1.98 6.10 -11.51
CA TYR A 72 3.23 5.56 -10.99
C TYR A 72 4.27 5.36 -12.09
N ASP A 73 5.49 5.84 -11.88
CA ASP A 73 6.60 5.60 -12.80
C ASP A 73 7.25 4.25 -12.50
N ILE A 74 7.00 3.28 -13.39
CA ILE A 74 7.49 1.90 -13.24
C ILE A 74 9.01 1.84 -13.44
N ASP A 75 9.55 2.63 -14.35
CA ASP A 75 10.98 2.58 -14.69
C ASP A 75 11.83 3.23 -13.61
N ALA A 76 11.42 4.41 -13.15
CA ALA A 76 12.05 5.09 -12.02
C ALA A 76 11.71 4.48 -10.66
N LYS A 77 10.66 3.63 -10.57
CA LYS A 77 10.06 3.13 -9.32
C LYS A 77 9.72 4.26 -8.36
N GLU A 78 9.06 5.25 -8.93
CA GLU A 78 8.72 6.49 -8.24
C GLU A 78 7.22 6.75 -8.25
N ILE A 79 6.70 7.14 -7.07
CA ILE A 79 5.37 7.71 -6.94
C ILE A 79 5.45 9.19 -7.30
N GLN A 80 4.70 9.63 -8.33
CA GLN A 80 4.68 11.01 -8.76
C GLN A 80 4.04 11.93 -7.70
N GLU A 81 4.60 13.13 -7.51
CA GLU A 81 4.19 14.03 -6.44
C GLU A 81 2.71 14.48 -6.57
N ASN A 82 2.29 14.74 -7.79
CA ASN A 82 0.92 15.18 -8.10
C ASN A 82 -0.07 14.01 -8.30
N ASN A 83 0.35 12.80 -7.98
CA ASN A 83 -0.47 11.61 -8.10
C ASN A 83 -1.59 11.65 -7.06
N LYS A 84 -2.85 11.63 -7.53
CA LYS A 84 -4.01 11.71 -6.66
C LYS A 84 -4.10 10.53 -5.70
N SER A 85 -3.84 9.32 -6.18
CA SER A 85 -3.84 8.13 -5.32
C SER A 85 -2.80 8.23 -4.21
N TYR A 86 -1.64 8.85 -4.46
CA TYR A 86 -0.65 9.12 -3.42
C TYR A 86 -1.19 10.05 -2.35
N SER A 87 -1.77 11.19 -2.75
CA SER A 87 -2.37 12.12 -1.81
C SER A 87 -3.47 11.46 -0.97
N ASP A 88 -4.33 10.66 -1.60
CA ASP A 88 -5.41 9.96 -0.91
C ASP A 88 -4.88 8.89 0.07
N LEU A 89 -3.79 8.18 -0.29
CA LEU A 89 -3.15 7.19 0.60
C LEU A 89 -2.49 7.85 1.81
N VAL A 90 -1.78 8.95 1.58
CA VAL A 90 -1.13 9.73 2.65
C VAL A 90 -2.14 10.28 3.65
N ASN A 91 -3.28 10.77 3.16
CA ASN A 91 -4.34 11.36 3.97
C ASN A 91 -5.35 10.32 4.53
N ASN A 92 -5.13 9.02 4.34
CA ASN A 92 -6.07 7.97 4.69
C ASN A 92 -7.50 8.17 4.11
N SER A 93 -7.61 8.81 2.97
CA SER A 93 -8.89 9.14 2.32
C SER A 93 -9.21 8.27 1.11
N ASN A 94 -8.37 7.28 0.79
CA ASN A 94 -8.59 6.40 -0.36
C ASN A 94 -9.67 5.35 -0.05
N PHE A 95 -10.81 5.43 -0.75
CA PHE A 95 -11.95 4.52 -0.55
C PHE A 95 -11.69 3.07 -1.02
N ASN A 96 -10.71 2.86 -1.88
CA ASN A 96 -10.35 1.56 -2.43
C ASN A 96 -9.18 0.91 -1.69
N PHE A 97 -8.61 1.57 -0.70
CA PHE A 97 -7.50 1.06 0.12
C PHE A 97 -7.83 1.10 1.60
N LYS A 98 -7.54 0.02 2.28
CA LYS A 98 -7.59 -0.04 3.75
C LYS A 98 -6.34 -0.73 4.28
N HIS A 99 -5.70 -0.11 5.24
CA HIS A 99 -4.61 -0.68 6.00
C HIS A 99 -5.11 -0.98 7.42
N LEU A 100 -5.00 -2.25 7.84
CA LEU A 100 -5.20 -2.63 9.22
C LEU A 100 -3.83 -2.70 9.90
N LYS A 101 -3.67 -1.85 10.89
CA LYS A 101 -2.51 -1.85 11.74
C LYS A 101 -2.79 -2.67 12.99
N VAL A 102 -2.11 -3.78 13.13
CA VAL A 102 -2.17 -4.56 14.36
C VAL A 102 -1.29 -3.90 15.41
N ASP A 103 -1.86 -3.62 16.57
CA ASP A 103 -1.13 -3.08 17.70
C ASP A 103 -0.03 -4.07 18.14
N ASP A 104 1.22 -3.60 18.19
CA ASP A 104 2.38 -4.41 18.56
C ASP A 104 2.23 -5.09 19.92
N TYR A 105 1.42 -4.51 20.82
CA TYR A 105 1.13 -5.07 22.13
C TYR A 105 0.07 -6.16 22.13
N LYS A 106 -0.92 -6.08 21.24
CA LYS A 106 -2.04 -7.03 21.23
C LYS A 106 -1.79 -8.26 20.36
N LYS A 107 -1.05 -8.13 19.27
CA LYS A 107 -0.75 -9.20 18.29
C LYS A 107 -1.97 -10.02 17.82
N ILE A 108 -3.19 -9.52 18.03
CA ILE A 108 -4.45 -10.20 17.76
C ILE A 108 -5.36 -9.24 17.01
N ILE A 109 -5.93 -9.69 15.91
CA ILE A 109 -6.97 -8.98 15.18
C ILE A 109 -8.30 -9.22 15.92
N SER A 110 -8.97 -8.15 16.32
CA SER A 110 -10.27 -8.23 17.00
C SER A 110 -11.41 -8.60 16.05
N ILE A 111 -12.54 -9.03 16.63
CA ILE A 111 -13.76 -9.32 15.86
C ILE A 111 -14.27 -8.06 15.18
N GLU A 112 -14.18 -6.91 15.84
CA GLU A 112 -14.59 -5.59 15.32
C GLU A 112 -13.76 -5.22 14.08
N GLU A 113 -12.44 -5.36 14.15
CA GLU A 113 -11.53 -5.12 13.03
C GLU A 113 -11.83 -6.07 11.86
N THR A 114 -12.11 -7.34 12.15
CA THR A 114 -12.52 -8.32 11.12
C THR A 114 -13.83 -7.90 10.44
N ARG A 115 -14.82 -7.43 11.19
CA ARG A 115 -16.08 -6.91 10.64
C ARG A 115 -15.87 -5.68 9.77
N GLU A 116 -14.98 -4.80 10.16
CA GLU A 116 -14.62 -3.63 9.33
C GLU A 116 -13.99 -4.03 7.99
N ILE A 117 -13.14 -5.06 7.98
CA ILE A 117 -12.56 -5.59 6.74
C ILE A 117 -13.65 -6.16 5.83
N ILE A 118 -14.57 -6.95 6.38
CA ILE A 118 -15.69 -7.52 5.64
C ILE A 118 -16.56 -6.38 5.07
N ASN A 119 -16.89 -5.39 5.86
CA ASN A 119 -17.67 -4.24 5.42
C ASN A 119 -16.96 -3.43 4.33
N PHE A 120 -15.64 -3.29 4.42
CA PHE A 120 -14.85 -2.65 3.38
C PHE A 120 -14.98 -3.38 2.03
N PHE A 121 -14.87 -4.71 2.02
CA PHE A 121 -15.01 -5.48 0.79
C PHE A 121 -16.45 -5.55 0.25
N ASN A 122 -17.44 -5.48 1.12
CA ASN A 122 -18.86 -5.51 0.72
C ASN A 122 -19.36 -4.20 0.08
N LYS A 123 -18.66 -3.09 0.31
CA LYS A 123 -18.97 -1.81 -0.35
C LYS A 123 -18.48 -1.84 -1.80
N SER A 124 -19.21 -1.20 -2.71
CA SER A 124 -18.77 -1.05 -4.09
C SER A 124 -17.45 -0.28 -4.17
N SER A 125 -16.62 -0.64 -5.15
CA SER A 125 -15.41 0.13 -5.46
C SER A 125 -15.79 1.45 -6.13
N ILE A 126 -14.94 2.46 -5.95
CA ILE A 126 -15.08 3.74 -6.63
C ILE A 126 -14.22 3.73 -7.90
N ASN A 127 -14.76 4.30 -8.98
CA ASN A 127 -14.07 4.43 -10.28
C ASN A 127 -13.59 3.09 -10.88
N SER A 128 -14.31 2.00 -10.62
CA SER A 128 -13.95 0.65 -11.13
C SER A 128 -12.54 0.19 -10.75
N LYS A 129 -11.90 0.85 -9.80
CA LYS A 129 -10.58 0.45 -9.28
C LYS A 129 -10.72 -0.72 -8.31
N PRO A 130 -9.74 -1.62 -8.25
CA PRO A 130 -9.77 -2.73 -7.30
C PRO A 130 -9.72 -2.22 -5.86
N LYS A 131 -10.28 -3.01 -4.95
CA LYS A 131 -10.10 -2.80 -3.52
C LYS A 131 -8.86 -3.53 -3.04
N ILE A 132 -8.04 -2.84 -2.28
CA ILE A 132 -6.80 -3.35 -1.74
C ILE A 132 -6.84 -3.22 -0.23
N PHE A 133 -6.51 -4.31 0.45
CA PHE A 133 -6.39 -4.37 1.90
C PHE A 133 -4.98 -4.85 2.27
N PHE A 134 -4.37 -4.17 3.23
CA PHE A 134 -3.04 -4.47 3.76
C PHE A 134 -3.05 -4.49 5.29
#